data_e3e787bb2368c0cb0abb6f27edef533a
#
_entry.id   e3e787bb2368c0cb0abb6f27edef533a
#
_cell.length_a   1.000
_cell.length_b   1.000
_cell.length_c   1.000
_cell.angle_alpha   90.00
_cell.angle_beta   90.00
_cell.angle_gamma   90.00
#
_symmetry.space_group_name_H-M   'P 1'
#
loop_
_entity.id
_entity.type
_entity.pdbx_description
1 polymer ?
#
loop_
_entity_poly.entity_id
_entity_poly.type
_entity_poly.pdbx_seq_one_letter_code
_entity_poly.pdbx_strand_id
1 'polypeptide(L)'
;MKRVQIYWLLLLHGSGKTAVLVERIIHKIIDDKVDIDKILVVTFTNAAASEMRERILDAIYEKLEQNPEDSNLHRQITLLNKASICTIHSFCLDVIRNNFYEIDTSANFRIGDTAEIELLKNDVLADLFEKRYEEQDKGFLKLVETYTGYRGDEALAQLILNIYKYIQSSPFPDKWLEEKVEMFNLPKDTDFSTTIWGKIIINDAKNILDESILKLEKAKNDTFRFEEMEKYTATLEQDINNLKYVQNNIENWDKAYYNLLDLKKQWGKWPIDKKVTLDLKNTVKEIRDGVKKQVAKIKITEDSKTVVADIKDMYAILKELQRVVMDFSQSFAEKKKEKNMIDFNDIEHFALKILIKHTENGEEPSEVAKKYRNKFAEIAIDEYQDSNLVQEYILNSISNGKNIFMVGDVKQSIYRFRQARPELFLDKYENYKLKENFEEDNGLKIQLFKNFRSRSNVLDITNLVFEDIMSKDLGDVDYTEEEYLNYGANYPEPEEKYEHYAGIAELDIIDLKETEEKDIYKDSEDGQDEPKSDDIEEEEQIENVVLEARFTAHRIKEILDKRIYGIWQEKRL
;
A
#
# COMPACT_ATOMS: atom_id res chain seq x y z
N MET A 1 24.47 -5.04 -33.24
CA MET A 1 24.15 -4.93 -31.79
C MET A 1 22.66 -4.74 -31.67
N LYS A 2 21.88 -5.78 -31.32
CA LYS A 2 20.46 -5.61 -31.00
C LYS A 2 20.39 -4.88 -29.64
N ARG A 3 19.75 -3.73 -29.60
CA ARG A 3 19.63 -2.88 -28.40
C ARG A 3 18.71 -3.58 -27.40
N VAL A 4 19.19 -3.75 -26.18
CA VAL A 4 18.39 -4.22 -25.05
C VAL A 4 17.58 -3.01 -24.55
N GLN A 5 16.26 -3.17 -24.44
CA GLN A 5 15.34 -2.10 -24.03
C GLN A 5 14.72 -2.47 -22.68
N ILE A 6 14.41 -1.47 -21.86
CA ILE A 6 13.60 -1.69 -20.67
C ILE A 6 12.17 -1.94 -21.12
N TYR A 7 11.62 -3.09 -20.75
CA TYR A 7 10.23 -3.43 -21.02
C TYR A 7 9.47 -3.50 -19.70
N TRP A 8 8.28 -2.97 -19.74
CA TRP A 8 7.36 -3.04 -18.64
C TRP A 8 6.01 -3.54 -19.15
N LEU A 9 5.48 -4.56 -18.49
CA LEU A 9 4.26 -5.21 -18.89
C LEU A 9 3.19 -4.98 -17.83
N LEU A 10 2.24 -4.11 -18.12
CA LEU A 10 1.04 -3.95 -17.30
C LEU A 10 0.08 -5.09 -17.64
N LEU A 11 -0.25 -5.91 -16.66
CA LEU A 11 -1.06 -7.10 -16.86
C LEU A 11 -2.24 -7.08 -15.89
N LEU A 12 -3.44 -7.18 -16.44
CA LEU A 12 -4.64 -7.41 -15.65
C LEU A 12 -4.60 -8.81 -15.01
N HIS A 13 -5.23 -8.96 -13.85
CA HIS A 13 -5.34 -10.25 -13.18
C HIS A 13 -5.93 -11.31 -14.13
N GLY A 14 -5.27 -12.46 -14.26
CA GLY A 14 -5.70 -13.51 -15.19
C GLY A 14 -5.35 -13.29 -16.66
N SER A 15 -4.55 -12.27 -17.01
CA SER A 15 -4.12 -11.99 -18.40
C SER A 15 -2.97 -12.87 -18.90
N GLY A 16 -2.50 -13.81 -18.09
CA GLY A 16 -1.39 -14.69 -18.47
C GLY A 16 -0.01 -14.10 -18.19
N LYS A 17 0.14 -13.24 -17.17
CA LYS A 17 1.40 -12.61 -16.74
C LYS A 17 2.59 -13.57 -16.78
N THR A 18 2.49 -14.66 -16.04
CA THR A 18 3.55 -15.67 -15.95
C THR A 18 3.83 -16.35 -17.29
N ALA A 19 2.80 -16.58 -18.10
CA ALA A 19 2.97 -17.19 -19.44
C ALA A 19 3.76 -16.27 -20.38
N VAL A 20 3.47 -14.96 -20.37
CA VAL A 20 4.20 -13.98 -21.17
C VAL A 20 5.65 -13.86 -20.70
N LEU A 21 5.89 -13.93 -19.39
CA LEU A 21 7.24 -13.91 -18.84
C LEU A 21 8.04 -15.15 -19.29
N VAL A 22 7.44 -16.34 -19.21
CA VAL A 22 8.04 -17.59 -19.70
C VAL A 22 8.34 -17.50 -21.21
N GLU A 23 7.37 -17.10 -22.03
CA GLU A 23 7.56 -16.97 -23.48
C GLU A 23 8.67 -15.97 -23.82
N ARG A 24 8.77 -14.86 -23.09
CA ARG A 24 9.88 -13.92 -23.24
C ARG A 24 11.24 -14.56 -22.95
N ILE A 25 11.34 -15.34 -21.87
CA ILE A 25 12.57 -16.05 -21.52
C ILE A 25 12.94 -17.06 -22.61
N ILE A 26 11.97 -17.80 -23.12
CA ILE A 26 12.16 -18.75 -24.22
C ILE A 26 12.63 -18.04 -25.50
N HIS A 27 12.01 -16.91 -25.85
CA HIS A 27 12.46 -16.06 -26.94
C HIS A 27 13.93 -15.63 -26.79
N LYS A 28 14.31 -15.18 -25.57
CA LYS A 28 15.70 -14.81 -25.26
C LYS A 28 16.67 -15.97 -25.47
N ILE A 29 16.29 -17.17 -25.07
CA ILE A 29 17.11 -18.38 -25.22
C ILE A 29 17.23 -18.80 -26.68
N ILE A 30 16.12 -18.81 -27.43
CA ILE A 30 16.06 -19.36 -28.79
C ILE A 30 16.55 -18.34 -29.81
N ASP A 31 16.01 -17.13 -29.79
CA ASP A 31 16.24 -16.14 -30.85
C ASP A 31 17.45 -15.26 -30.56
N ASP A 32 17.55 -14.75 -29.30
CA ASP A 32 18.68 -13.90 -28.92
C ASP A 32 19.91 -14.68 -28.47
N LYS A 33 19.82 -16.03 -28.36
CA LYS A 33 20.91 -16.94 -27.95
C LYS A 33 21.52 -16.59 -26.60
N VAL A 34 20.69 -16.07 -25.70
CA VAL A 34 21.07 -15.76 -24.31
C VAL A 34 20.98 -17.03 -23.47
N ASP A 35 22.05 -17.40 -22.78
CA ASP A 35 22.03 -18.53 -21.85
C ASP A 35 21.13 -18.21 -20.63
N ILE A 36 20.36 -19.21 -20.17
CA ILE A 36 19.43 -19.04 -19.04
C ILE A 36 20.13 -18.62 -17.75
N ASP A 37 21.38 -18.99 -17.52
CA ASP A 37 22.19 -18.58 -16.37
C ASP A 37 22.62 -17.09 -16.42
N LYS A 38 22.36 -16.40 -17.56
CA LYS A 38 22.52 -14.96 -17.76
C LYS A 38 21.21 -14.18 -17.52
N ILE A 39 20.16 -14.85 -17.14
CA ILE A 39 18.85 -14.24 -16.82
C ILE A 39 18.61 -14.39 -15.32
N LEU A 40 18.30 -13.27 -14.66
CA LEU A 40 17.80 -13.26 -13.29
C LEU A 40 16.28 -13.17 -13.35
N VAL A 41 15.59 -14.10 -12.71
CA VAL A 41 14.13 -14.05 -12.53
C VAL A 41 13.83 -13.96 -11.06
N VAL A 42 13.20 -12.84 -10.66
CA VAL A 42 12.81 -12.56 -9.28
C VAL A 42 11.32 -12.76 -9.13
N THR A 43 10.91 -13.58 -8.17
CA THR A 43 9.51 -13.85 -7.83
C THR A 43 9.24 -13.52 -6.37
N PHE A 44 7.95 -13.37 -6.01
CA PHE A 44 7.55 -13.03 -4.65
C PHE A 44 7.69 -14.21 -3.67
N THR A 45 7.46 -15.46 -4.11
CA THR A 45 7.50 -16.65 -3.26
C THR A 45 8.41 -17.73 -3.84
N ASN A 46 8.93 -18.61 -2.97
CA ASN A 46 9.70 -19.77 -3.40
C ASN A 46 8.85 -20.74 -4.25
N ALA A 47 7.56 -20.86 -3.95
CA ALA A 47 6.64 -21.67 -4.75
C ALA A 47 6.52 -21.12 -6.18
N ALA A 48 6.36 -19.79 -6.33
CA ALA A 48 6.32 -19.16 -7.65
C ALA A 48 7.65 -19.31 -8.41
N ALA A 49 8.80 -19.24 -7.71
CA ALA A 49 10.10 -19.49 -8.33
C ALA A 49 10.24 -20.94 -8.84
N SER A 50 9.76 -21.91 -8.07
CA SER A 50 9.76 -23.31 -8.48
C SER A 50 8.83 -23.55 -9.66
N GLU A 51 7.60 -23.03 -9.62
CA GLU A 51 6.64 -23.10 -10.72
C GLU A 51 7.20 -22.45 -12.00
N MET A 52 7.84 -21.29 -11.87
CA MET A 52 8.48 -20.60 -12.99
C MET A 52 9.56 -21.46 -13.64
N ARG A 53 10.37 -22.15 -12.82
CA ARG A 53 11.41 -23.05 -13.29
C ARG A 53 10.83 -24.25 -14.05
N GLU A 54 9.76 -24.85 -13.53
CA GLU A 54 9.05 -25.95 -14.19
C GLU A 54 8.46 -25.51 -15.53
N ARG A 55 7.76 -24.38 -15.57
CA ARG A 55 7.19 -23.83 -16.80
C ARG A 55 8.23 -23.53 -17.88
N ILE A 56 9.40 -22.99 -17.48
CA ILE A 56 10.51 -22.77 -18.42
C ILE A 56 11.05 -24.11 -18.95
N LEU A 57 11.18 -25.11 -18.07
CA LEU A 57 11.64 -26.44 -18.46
C LEU A 57 10.67 -27.10 -19.45
N ASP A 58 9.38 -27.07 -19.15
CA ASP A 58 8.33 -27.62 -20.03
C ASP A 58 8.33 -26.92 -21.40
N ALA A 59 8.43 -25.60 -21.42
CA ALA A 59 8.51 -24.85 -22.67
C ALA A 59 9.78 -25.18 -23.49
N ILE A 60 10.91 -25.47 -22.83
CA ILE A 60 12.12 -25.95 -23.51
C ILE A 60 11.86 -27.35 -24.10
N TYR A 61 11.20 -28.25 -23.38
CA TYR A 61 10.86 -29.59 -23.88
C TYR A 61 9.91 -29.53 -25.08
N GLU A 62 8.86 -28.70 -25.04
CA GLU A 62 7.96 -28.50 -26.18
C GLU A 62 8.70 -28.04 -27.43
N LYS A 63 9.71 -27.19 -27.30
CA LYS A 63 10.56 -26.77 -28.44
C LYS A 63 11.51 -27.88 -28.89
N LEU A 64 12.01 -28.72 -27.98
CA LEU A 64 12.82 -29.88 -28.31
C LEU A 64 12.01 -30.96 -29.03
N GLU A 65 10.74 -31.16 -28.75
CA GLU A 65 9.86 -32.05 -29.49
C GLU A 65 9.78 -31.65 -30.98
N GLN A 66 9.79 -30.32 -31.24
CA GLN A 66 9.80 -29.79 -32.60
C GLN A 66 11.19 -29.88 -33.29
N ASN A 67 12.26 -29.85 -32.51
CA ASN A 67 13.65 -29.95 -33.00
C ASN A 67 14.54 -30.73 -32.02
N PRO A 68 14.48 -32.07 -32.00
CA PRO A 68 15.18 -32.91 -31.02
C PRO A 68 16.72 -32.81 -31.04
N GLU A 69 17.32 -32.41 -32.15
CA GLU A 69 18.76 -32.27 -32.31
C GLU A 69 19.30 -30.88 -31.92
N ASP A 70 18.48 -29.99 -31.37
CA ASP A 70 18.94 -28.66 -31.00
C ASP A 70 19.87 -28.70 -29.77
N SER A 71 21.16 -28.64 -30.05
CA SER A 71 22.21 -28.69 -29.03
C SER A 71 22.17 -27.51 -28.06
N ASN A 72 21.62 -26.34 -28.49
CA ASN A 72 21.45 -25.19 -27.59
C ASN A 72 20.39 -25.48 -26.54
N LEU A 73 19.22 -26.00 -26.92
CA LEU A 73 18.14 -26.33 -25.98
C LEU A 73 18.58 -27.42 -24.99
N HIS A 74 19.30 -28.47 -25.44
CA HIS A 74 19.87 -29.45 -24.51
C HIS A 74 20.85 -28.84 -23.51
N ARG A 75 21.66 -27.89 -23.95
CA ARG A 75 22.57 -27.14 -23.07
C ARG A 75 21.79 -26.29 -22.06
N GLN A 76 20.69 -25.64 -22.45
CA GLN A 76 19.88 -24.82 -21.55
C GLN A 76 19.24 -25.62 -20.40
N ILE A 77 18.82 -26.86 -20.66
CA ILE A 77 18.33 -27.75 -19.58
C ILE A 77 19.41 -27.96 -18.51
N THR A 78 20.66 -28.16 -18.94
CA THR A 78 21.78 -28.31 -17.99
C THR A 78 22.06 -27.01 -17.22
N LEU A 79 21.98 -25.86 -17.90
CA LEU A 79 22.20 -24.54 -17.31
C LEU A 79 21.07 -24.11 -16.39
N LEU A 80 19.85 -24.62 -16.55
CA LEU A 80 18.69 -24.27 -15.73
C LEU A 80 18.92 -24.55 -14.24
N ASN A 81 19.72 -25.57 -13.90
CA ASN A 81 20.11 -25.86 -12.52
C ASN A 81 20.99 -24.75 -11.91
N LYS A 82 21.64 -23.93 -12.73
CA LYS A 82 22.49 -22.80 -12.32
C LYS A 82 21.81 -21.45 -12.55
N ALA A 83 20.60 -21.47 -13.11
CA ALA A 83 19.85 -20.26 -13.39
C ALA A 83 19.39 -19.57 -12.10
N SER A 84 19.48 -18.24 -12.10
CA SER A 84 19.05 -17.40 -11.00
C SER A 84 17.54 -17.15 -11.07
N ILE A 85 16.73 -18.18 -10.79
CA ILE A 85 15.25 -18.11 -10.67
C ILE A 85 14.92 -18.29 -9.20
N CYS A 86 14.61 -17.20 -8.49
CA CYS A 86 14.56 -17.22 -7.03
C CYS A 86 13.76 -16.02 -6.48
N THR A 87 13.52 -16.02 -5.16
CA THR A 87 13.00 -14.82 -4.48
C THR A 87 14.10 -13.77 -4.33
N ILE A 88 13.71 -12.50 -4.14
CA ILE A 88 14.69 -11.42 -3.93
C ILE A 88 15.60 -11.69 -2.71
N HIS A 89 15.04 -12.22 -1.61
CA HIS A 89 15.83 -12.58 -0.42
C HIS A 89 16.84 -13.69 -0.71
N SER A 90 16.47 -14.70 -1.51
CA SER A 90 17.41 -15.75 -1.93
C SER A 90 18.54 -15.18 -2.77
N PHE A 91 18.24 -14.26 -3.70
CA PHE A 91 19.25 -13.54 -4.46
C PHE A 91 20.18 -12.74 -3.55
N CYS A 92 19.62 -11.98 -2.59
CA CYS A 92 20.41 -11.20 -1.63
C CYS A 92 21.33 -12.09 -0.78
N LEU A 93 20.83 -13.25 -0.32
CA LEU A 93 21.67 -14.22 0.40
C LEU A 93 22.83 -14.73 -0.43
N ASP A 94 22.62 -14.98 -1.73
CA ASP A 94 23.68 -15.37 -2.63
C ASP A 94 24.72 -14.25 -2.83
N VAL A 95 24.27 -13.00 -2.93
CA VAL A 95 25.16 -11.82 -2.97
C VAL A 95 26.02 -11.77 -1.71
N ILE A 96 25.40 -11.90 -0.53
CA ILE A 96 26.09 -11.85 0.76
C ILE A 96 27.11 -12.99 0.88
N ARG A 97 26.68 -14.24 0.62
CA ARG A 97 27.54 -15.43 0.76
C ARG A 97 28.77 -15.39 -0.15
N ASN A 98 28.60 -14.85 -1.35
CA ASN A 98 29.69 -14.73 -2.31
C ASN A 98 30.62 -13.53 -2.06
N ASN A 99 30.19 -12.53 -1.25
CA ASN A 99 30.93 -11.29 -1.05
C ASN A 99 30.94 -10.86 0.43
N PHE A 100 30.84 -11.79 1.38
CA PHE A 100 30.77 -11.51 2.82
C PHE A 100 31.94 -10.67 3.35
N TYR A 101 33.07 -10.71 2.68
CA TYR A 101 34.28 -9.93 3.01
C TYR A 101 34.14 -8.43 2.74
N GLU A 102 33.15 -8.01 1.95
CA GLU A 102 32.84 -6.58 1.71
C GLU A 102 32.06 -5.94 2.88
N ILE A 103 31.47 -6.77 3.74
CA ILE A 103 30.78 -6.37 4.95
C ILE A 103 31.42 -7.09 6.14
N ASP A 104 31.45 -6.45 7.29
CA ASP A 104 32.05 -7.00 8.50
C ASP A 104 31.15 -8.11 9.12
N THR A 105 31.00 -9.22 8.38
CA THR A 105 30.16 -10.36 8.75
C THR A 105 30.91 -11.68 8.54
N SER A 106 30.57 -12.70 9.33
CA SER A 106 31.15 -14.04 9.19
C SER A 106 30.56 -14.79 8.00
N ALA A 107 31.36 -15.61 7.33
CA ALA A 107 30.88 -16.50 6.27
C ALA A 107 29.81 -17.53 6.76
N ASN A 108 29.84 -17.85 8.05
CA ASN A 108 29.00 -18.88 8.67
C ASN A 108 27.83 -18.27 9.46
N PHE A 109 27.31 -17.11 9.05
CA PHE A 109 26.13 -16.54 9.70
C PHE A 109 24.91 -17.46 9.53
N ARG A 110 24.02 -17.43 10.51
CA ARG A 110 22.70 -18.05 10.42
C ARG A 110 21.60 -17.00 10.37
N ILE A 111 20.47 -17.38 9.81
CA ILE A 111 19.26 -16.58 9.88
C ILE A 111 18.59 -16.89 11.22
N GLY A 112 18.30 -15.85 12.01
CA GLY A 112 17.62 -15.99 13.29
C GLY A 112 16.15 -16.40 13.10
N ASP A 113 15.67 -17.24 14.00
CA ASP A 113 14.23 -17.52 14.11
C ASP A 113 13.45 -16.28 14.55
N THR A 114 12.20 -16.13 14.09
CA THR A 114 11.39 -14.95 14.38
C THR A 114 11.23 -14.72 15.89
N ALA A 115 10.98 -15.79 16.66
CA ALA A 115 10.82 -15.66 18.11
C ALA A 115 12.15 -15.27 18.80
N GLU A 116 13.27 -15.85 18.35
CA GLU A 116 14.60 -15.49 18.86
C GLU A 116 14.96 -14.02 18.58
N ILE A 117 14.63 -13.54 17.37
CA ILE A 117 14.86 -12.15 16.98
C ILE A 117 14.01 -11.19 17.83
N GLU A 118 12.73 -11.51 18.06
CA GLU A 118 11.86 -10.66 18.89
C GLU A 118 12.30 -10.64 20.36
N LEU A 119 12.74 -11.76 20.91
CA LEU A 119 13.31 -11.80 22.26
C LEU A 119 14.58 -10.94 22.33
N LEU A 120 15.48 -11.08 21.36
CA LEU A 120 16.73 -10.31 21.33
C LEU A 120 16.46 -8.80 21.22
N LYS A 121 15.46 -8.35 20.45
CA LYS A 121 15.06 -6.95 20.38
C LYS A 121 14.64 -6.42 21.75
N ASN A 122 13.79 -7.18 22.45
CA ASN A 122 13.31 -6.80 23.77
C ASN A 122 14.45 -6.74 24.80
N ASP A 123 15.36 -7.72 24.80
CA ASP A 123 16.53 -7.74 25.68
C ASP A 123 17.43 -6.53 25.45
N VAL A 124 17.77 -6.25 24.17
CA VAL A 124 18.63 -5.10 23.81
C VAL A 124 17.97 -3.78 24.20
N LEU A 125 16.66 -3.65 24.02
CA LEU A 125 15.94 -2.43 24.37
C LEU A 125 15.89 -2.24 25.89
N ALA A 126 15.68 -3.31 26.65
CA ALA A 126 15.71 -3.29 28.11
C ALA A 126 17.10 -2.87 28.62
N ASP A 127 18.18 -3.47 28.12
CA ASP A 127 19.57 -3.09 28.45
C ASP A 127 19.85 -1.61 28.15
N LEU A 128 19.33 -1.11 27.01
CA LEU A 128 19.47 0.30 26.62
C LEU A 128 18.74 1.23 27.58
N PHE A 129 17.51 0.89 27.98
CA PHE A 129 16.73 1.66 28.92
C PHE A 129 17.36 1.68 30.30
N GLU A 130 17.80 0.52 30.82
CA GLU A 130 18.48 0.42 32.10
C GLU A 130 19.71 1.33 32.13
N LYS A 131 20.55 1.26 31.11
CA LYS A 131 21.73 2.14 30.96
C LYS A 131 21.35 3.61 30.99
N ARG A 132 20.31 4.02 30.27
CA ARG A 132 19.85 5.43 30.21
C ARG A 132 19.30 5.92 31.54
N TYR A 133 18.61 5.05 32.30
CA TYR A 133 18.16 5.36 33.65
C TYR A 133 19.33 5.52 34.64
N GLU A 134 20.33 4.63 34.58
CA GLU A 134 21.53 4.72 35.41
C GLU A 134 22.32 5.99 35.13
N GLU A 135 22.48 6.36 33.86
CA GLU A 135 23.14 7.60 33.42
C GLU A 135 22.34 8.86 33.74
N GLN A 136 21.10 8.76 34.17
CA GLN A 136 20.14 9.85 34.38
C GLN A 136 20.07 10.77 33.14
N ASP A 137 20.01 10.17 31.96
CA ASP A 137 19.94 10.88 30.69
C ASP A 137 18.69 11.78 30.62
N LYS A 138 18.90 13.08 30.67
CA LYS A 138 17.80 14.07 30.75
C LYS A 138 16.90 14.06 29.51
N GLY A 139 17.45 13.80 28.34
CA GLY A 139 16.71 13.70 27.09
C GLY A 139 15.78 12.48 27.12
N PHE A 140 16.36 11.34 27.49
CA PHE A 140 15.60 10.09 27.63
C PHE A 140 14.52 10.19 28.72
N LEU A 141 14.83 10.75 29.89
CA LEU A 141 13.84 10.93 30.96
C LEU A 141 12.67 11.82 30.51
N LYS A 142 12.94 12.90 29.75
CA LYS A 142 11.88 13.72 29.16
C LYS A 142 11.05 12.95 28.15
N LEU A 143 11.67 12.07 27.35
CA LEU A 143 10.99 11.20 26.41
C LEU A 143 10.06 10.22 27.15
N VAL A 144 10.56 9.60 28.23
CA VAL A 144 9.77 8.76 29.13
C VAL A 144 8.55 9.53 29.66
N GLU A 145 8.77 10.73 30.24
CA GLU A 145 7.67 11.57 30.75
C GLU A 145 6.62 11.91 29.68
N THR A 146 7.04 12.02 28.40
CA THR A 146 6.14 12.39 27.31
C THR A 146 5.27 11.22 26.84
N TYR A 147 5.85 10.02 26.76
CA TYR A 147 5.21 8.86 26.12
C TYR A 147 4.75 7.78 27.11
N THR A 148 5.11 7.89 28.38
CA THR A 148 4.71 6.89 29.38
C THR A 148 3.50 7.36 30.17
N GLY A 149 2.60 6.42 30.43
CA GLY A 149 1.45 6.61 31.30
C GLY A 149 1.66 5.95 32.66
N TYR A 150 0.58 5.64 33.33
CA TYR A 150 0.58 4.95 34.65
C TYR A 150 1.15 3.51 34.60
N ARG A 151 1.40 2.94 33.41
CA ARG A 151 1.83 1.54 33.21
C ARG A 151 3.33 1.35 32.93
N GLY A 152 4.16 2.38 33.18
CA GLY A 152 5.61 2.30 32.92
C GLY A 152 6.01 2.71 31.50
N ASP A 153 7.17 2.25 31.02
CA ASP A 153 7.80 2.66 29.75
C ASP A 153 7.53 1.71 28.57
N GLU A 154 6.63 0.73 28.74
CA GLU A 154 6.26 -0.24 27.71
C GLU A 154 5.75 0.42 26.43
N ALA A 155 4.96 1.51 26.54
CA ALA A 155 4.45 2.24 25.38
C ALA A 155 5.58 2.90 24.57
N LEU A 156 6.59 3.45 25.26
CA LEU A 156 7.79 4.00 24.60
C LEU A 156 8.61 2.89 23.93
N ALA A 157 8.78 1.76 24.61
CA ALA A 157 9.48 0.59 24.06
C ALA A 157 8.83 0.11 22.75
N GLN A 158 7.51 -0.04 22.76
CA GLN A 158 6.77 -0.43 21.57
C GLN A 158 6.85 0.61 20.45
N LEU A 159 6.81 1.90 20.78
CA LEU A 159 6.98 2.98 19.81
C LEU A 159 8.36 2.89 19.12
N ILE A 160 9.43 2.71 19.89
CA ILE A 160 10.80 2.58 19.36
C ILE A 160 10.91 1.36 18.42
N LEU A 161 10.37 0.20 18.82
CA LEU A 161 10.38 -1.01 18.00
C LEU A 161 9.57 -0.83 16.70
N ASN A 162 8.44 -0.13 16.77
CA ASN A 162 7.61 0.17 15.60
C ASN A 162 8.33 1.11 14.63
N ILE A 163 8.98 2.17 15.13
CA ILE A 163 9.79 3.07 14.31
C ILE A 163 10.96 2.30 13.68
N TYR A 164 11.70 1.54 14.48
CA TYR A 164 12.78 0.69 13.97
C TYR A 164 12.31 -0.22 12.83
N LYS A 165 11.21 -0.95 13.04
CA LYS A 165 10.62 -1.82 12.02
C LYS A 165 10.25 -1.04 10.75
N TYR A 166 9.67 0.14 10.91
CA TYR A 166 9.24 0.98 9.78
C TYR A 166 10.41 1.47 8.94
N ILE A 167 11.46 2.00 9.58
CA ILE A 167 12.61 2.57 8.87
C ILE A 167 13.42 1.53 8.09
N GLN A 168 13.34 0.24 8.46
CA GLN A 168 14.00 -0.85 7.71
C GLN A 168 13.45 -1.00 6.27
N SER A 169 12.32 -0.41 5.94
CA SER A 169 11.82 -0.36 4.56
C SER A 169 12.52 0.71 3.70
N SER A 170 13.31 1.57 4.30
CA SER A 170 14.15 2.55 3.59
C SER A 170 15.51 1.95 3.23
N PRO A 171 16.06 2.23 2.05
CA PRO A 171 17.43 1.83 1.69
C PRO A 171 18.49 2.35 2.67
N PHE A 172 18.25 3.51 3.26
CA PHE A 172 19.13 4.20 4.20
C PHE A 172 18.34 4.61 5.44
N PRO A 173 18.08 3.68 6.38
CA PRO A 173 17.20 3.90 7.53
C PRO A 173 17.58 5.14 8.37
N ASP A 174 18.85 5.27 8.72
CA ASP A 174 19.34 6.35 9.59
C ASP A 174 19.17 7.72 8.93
N LYS A 175 19.55 7.84 7.65
CA LYS A 175 19.41 9.06 6.86
C LYS A 175 17.94 9.43 6.71
N TRP A 176 17.08 8.44 6.41
CA TRP A 176 15.65 8.65 6.29
C TRP A 176 15.04 9.19 7.59
N LEU A 177 15.39 8.59 8.73
CA LEU A 177 14.88 9.03 10.03
C LEU A 177 15.36 10.44 10.36
N GLU A 178 16.62 10.75 10.10
CA GLU A 178 17.17 12.08 10.28
C GLU A 178 16.45 13.13 9.42
N GLU A 179 16.27 12.88 8.13
CA GLU A 179 15.56 13.76 7.21
C GLU A 179 14.11 14.00 7.66
N LYS A 180 13.41 12.95 8.13
CA LYS A 180 12.02 13.07 8.59
C LYS A 180 11.88 13.86 9.88
N VAL A 181 12.81 13.68 10.82
CA VAL A 181 12.82 14.47 12.06
C VAL A 181 13.20 15.92 11.78
N GLU A 182 14.15 16.17 10.85
CA GLU A 182 14.56 17.53 10.50
C GLU A 182 13.43 18.34 9.83
N MET A 183 12.45 17.68 9.21
CA MET A 183 11.25 18.37 8.69
C MET A 183 10.48 19.16 9.77
N PHE A 184 10.57 18.76 11.04
CA PHE A 184 9.95 19.46 12.17
C PHE A 184 10.74 20.69 12.65
N ASN A 185 11.95 20.89 12.16
CA ASN A 185 12.79 22.05 12.48
C ASN A 185 12.40 23.26 11.63
N LEU A 186 11.17 23.73 11.78
CA LEU A 186 10.66 24.83 10.98
C LEU A 186 11.21 26.18 11.47
N PRO A 187 11.56 27.11 10.54
CA PRO A 187 11.81 28.50 10.88
C PRO A 187 10.57 29.17 11.51
N LYS A 188 10.78 30.10 12.45
CA LYS A 188 9.67 30.72 13.22
C LYS A 188 8.62 31.44 12.36
N ASP A 189 9.04 31.97 11.19
CA ASP A 189 8.19 32.77 10.31
C ASP A 189 7.71 31.95 9.09
N THR A 190 7.67 30.61 9.21
CA THR A 190 7.19 29.74 8.14
C THR A 190 5.70 29.94 7.91
N ASP A 191 5.29 30.22 6.68
CA ASP A 191 3.90 30.09 6.26
C ASP A 191 3.56 28.59 6.20
N PHE A 192 2.64 28.13 7.04
CA PHE A 192 2.33 26.72 7.17
C PHE A 192 1.77 26.12 5.89
N SER A 193 1.11 26.92 5.02
CA SER A 193 0.64 26.47 3.71
C SER A 193 1.76 25.95 2.80
N THR A 194 3.01 26.36 3.03
CA THR A 194 4.16 25.93 2.23
C THR A 194 4.72 24.56 2.64
N THR A 195 4.36 24.11 3.81
CA THR A 195 4.80 22.81 4.35
C THR A 195 4.03 21.67 3.68
N ILE A 196 4.59 20.44 3.76
CA ILE A 196 3.91 19.25 3.25
C ILE A 196 2.59 19.01 3.99
N TRP A 197 2.57 19.19 5.32
CA TRP A 197 1.36 19.01 6.14
C TRP A 197 0.29 20.05 5.83
N GLY A 198 0.69 21.32 5.70
CA GLY A 198 -0.23 22.40 5.34
C GLY A 198 -0.88 22.16 3.99
N LYS A 199 -0.13 21.71 2.98
CA LYS A 199 -0.66 21.37 1.66
C LYS A 199 -1.69 20.23 1.71
N ILE A 200 -1.41 19.17 2.48
CA ILE A 200 -2.32 18.04 2.63
C ILE A 200 -3.62 18.48 3.32
N ILE A 201 -3.52 19.24 4.42
CA ILE A 201 -4.69 19.73 5.16
C ILE A 201 -5.51 20.70 4.31
N ILE A 202 -4.87 21.58 3.54
CA ILE A 202 -5.54 22.48 2.62
C ILE A 202 -6.29 21.71 1.53
N ASN A 203 -5.68 20.66 0.98
CA ASN A 203 -6.33 19.84 -0.04
C ASN A 203 -7.56 19.10 0.52
N ASP A 204 -7.45 18.53 1.71
CA ASP A 204 -8.59 17.92 2.42
C ASP A 204 -9.70 18.95 2.68
N ALA A 205 -9.33 20.15 3.14
CA ALA A 205 -10.29 21.24 3.36
C ALA A 205 -11.00 21.68 2.07
N LYS A 206 -10.29 21.70 0.92
CA LYS A 206 -10.90 21.96 -0.39
C LYS A 206 -11.95 20.92 -0.73
N ASN A 207 -11.62 19.65 -0.62
CA ASN A 207 -12.54 18.56 -0.93
C ASN A 207 -13.81 18.65 -0.06
N ILE A 208 -13.65 18.91 1.25
CA ILE A 208 -14.78 19.13 2.16
C ILE A 208 -15.65 20.32 1.74
N LEU A 209 -15.03 21.45 1.32
CA LEU A 209 -15.76 22.63 0.87
C LEU A 209 -16.47 22.39 -0.47
N ASP A 210 -15.82 21.74 -1.43
CA ASP A 210 -16.38 21.39 -2.73
C ASP A 210 -17.61 20.51 -2.59
N GLU A 211 -17.51 19.42 -1.81
CA GLU A 211 -18.63 18.53 -1.53
C GLU A 211 -19.77 19.27 -0.79
N SER A 212 -19.41 20.11 0.18
CA SER A 212 -20.37 20.90 0.94
C SER A 212 -21.15 21.89 0.07
N ILE A 213 -20.45 22.60 -0.81
CA ILE A 213 -21.06 23.52 -1.77
C ILE A 213 -22.00 22.75 -2.71
N LEU A 214 -21.55 21.63 -3.26
CA LEU A 214 -22.34 20.80 -4.17
C LEU A 214 -23.65 20.33 -3.51
N LYS A 215 -23.57 19.83 -2.25
CA LYS A 215 -24.74 19.41 -1.47
C LYS A 215 -25.74 20.55 -1.24
N LEU A 216 -25.24 21.75 -0.88
CA LEU A 216 -26.11 22.91 -0.68
C LEU A 216 -26.68 23.46 -1.98
N GLU A 217 -25.93 23.44 -3.08
CA GLU A 217 -26.44 23.86 -4.40
C GLU A 217 -27.57 22.94 -4.86
N LYS A 218 -27.42 21.63 -4.68
CA LYS A 218 -28.48 20.64 -4.96
C LYS A 218 -29.71 20.92 -4.11
N ALA A 219 -29.54 21.07 -2.80
CA ALA A 219 -30.63 21.41 -1.88
C ALA A 219 -31.31 22.74 -2.23
N LYS A 220 -30.53 23.77 -2.63
CA LYS A 220 -31.06 25.05 -3.11
C LYS A 220 -31.92 24.86 -4.37
N ASN A 221 -31.48 24.08 -5.34
CA ASN A 221 -32.23 23.84 -6.56
C ASN A 221 -33.56 23.11 -6.29
N ASP A 222 -33.59 22.21 -5.31
CA ASP A 222 -34.82 21.55 -4.89
C ASP A 222 -35.80 22.52 -4.24
N THR A 223 -35.32 23.48 -3.42
CA THR A 223 -36.16 24.49 -2.78
C THR A 223 -36.63 25.56 -3.75
N PHE A 224 -35.83 25.90 -4.76
CA PHE A 224 -36.14 26.96 -5.72
C PHE A 224 -37.44 26.72 -6.52
N ARG A 225 -37.89 25.48 -6.62
CA ARG A 225 -39.10 25.07 -7.33
C ARG A 225 -40.40 25.48 -6.59
N PHE A 226 -40.31 25.91 -5.33
CA PHE A 226 -41.45 26.18 -4.46
C PHE A 226 -41.38 27.62 -3.93
N GLU A 227 -42.34 28.43 -4.29
CA GLU A 227 -42.44 29.85 -3.87
C GLU A 227 -42.47 29.99 -2.34
N GLU A 228 -43.09 29.04 -1.66
CA GLU A 228 -43.15 28.96 -0.19
C GLU A 228 -41.78 28.76 0.47
N MET A 229 -40.80 28.28 -0.29
CA MET A 229 -39.45 27.99 0.19
C MET A 229 -38.44 29.13 -0.04
N GLU A 230 -38.85 30.30 -0.56
CA GLU A 230 -37.98 31.42 -0.92
C GLU A 230 -37.00 31.82 0.19
N LYS A 231 -37.49 31.90 1.45
CA LYS A 231 -36.65 32.27 2.62
C LYS A 231 -35.56 31.22 2.90
N TYR A 232 -35.88 29.94 2.66
CA TYR A 232 -34.94 28.82 2.83
C TYR A 232 -33.90 28.84 1.72
N THR A 233 -34.33 29.05 0.49
CA THR A 233 -33.48 29.21 -0.70
C THR A 233 -32.48 30.35 -0.50
N ALA A 234 -32.94 31.53 -0.04
CA ALA A 234 -32.07 32.66 0.25
C ALA A 234 -31.04 32.36 1.37
N THR A 235 -31.44 31.59 2.39
CA THR A 235 -30.50 31.17 3.45
C THR A 235 -29.44 30.23 2.93
N LEU A 236 -29.81 29.24 2.08
CA LEU A 236 -28.86 28.34 1.45
C LEU A 236 -27.89 29.08 0.52
N GLU A 237 -28.40 30.05 -0.24
CA GLU A 237 -27.58 30.87 -1.13
C GLU A 237 -26.53 31.69 -0.36
N GLN A 238 -26.92 32.26 0.80
CA GLN A 238 -25.99 32.94 1.68
C GLN A 238 -24.91 31.98 2.21
N ASP A 239 -25.30 30.78 2.66
CA ASP A 239 -24.37 29.76 3.15
C ASP A 239 -23.40 29.32 2.04
N ILE A 240 -23.88 29.10 0.82
CA ILE A 240 -23.06 28.77 -0.35
C ILE A 240 -22.05 29.89 -0.65
N ASN A 241 -22.49 31.15 -0.65
CA ASN A 241 -21.60 32.28 -0.89
C ASN A 241 -20.52 32.40 0.18
N ASN A 242 -20.85 32.15 1.44
CA ASN A 242 -19.90 32.14 2.54
C ASN A 242 -18.86 31.01 2.38
N LEU A 243 -19.30 29.80 2.00
CA LEU A 243 -18.39 28.67 1.73
C LEU A 243 -17.48 28.97 0.53
N LYS A 244 -18.02 29.50 -0.58
CA LYS A 244 -17.23 29.92 -1.76
C LYS A 244 -16.20 30.99 -1.40
N TYR A 245 -16.52 31.91 -0.50
CA TYR A 245 -15.56 32.89 -0.04
C TYR A 245 -14.39 32.26 0.73
N VAL A 246 -14.65 31.28 1.59
CA VAL A 246 -13.59 30.49 2.26
C VAL A 246 -12.76 29.74 1.25
N GLN A 247 -13.41 29.03 0.31
CA GLN A 247 -12.78 28.23 -0.74
C GLN A 247 -11.80 29.05 -1.58
N ASN A 248 -12.20 30.25 -2.02
CA ASN A 248 -11.36 31.14 -2.82
C ASN A 248 -10.09 31.64 -2.09
N ASN A 249 -10.03 31.50 -0.78
CA ASN A 249 -8.91 31.95 0.05
C ASN A 249 -8.20 30.81 0.75
N ILE A 250 -8.56 29.57 0.46
CA ILE A 250 -8.10 28.37 1.21
C ILE A 250 -6.60 28.11 1.06
N GLU A 251 -5.99 28.52 -0.05
CA GLU A 251 -4.57 28.33 -0.36
C GLU A 251 -3.62 29.02 0.63
N ASN A 252 -4.05 30.06 1.28
CA ASN A 252 -3.28 30.74 2.31
C ASN A 252 -3.78 30.31 3.68
N TRP A 253 -2.95 29.67 4.47
CA TRP A 253 -3.31 29.08 5.76
C TRP A 253 -3.96 30.06 6.71
N ASP A 254 -3.34 31.24 6.92
CA ASP A 254 -3.84 32.21 7.88
C ASP A 254 -5.16 32.82 7.44
N LYS A 255 -5.32 33.14 6.13
CA LYS A 255 -6.59 33.60 5.59
C LYS A 255 -7.67 32.53 5.75
N ALA A 256 -7.35 31.26 5.45
CA ALA A 256 -8.28 30.16 5.63
C ALA A 256 -8.72 30.03 7.09
N TYR A 257 -7.79 30.11 8.03
CA TYR A 257 -8.08 30.07 9.46
C TYR A 257 -9.05 31.16 9.88
N TYR A 258 -8.76 32.43 9.58
CA TYR A 258 -9.64 33.54 9.97
C TYR A 258 -11.00 33.47 9.26
N ASN A 259 -11.04 33.09 8.00
CA ASN A 259 -12.31 32.93 7.25
C ASN A 259 -13.16 31.79 7.81
N LEU A 260 -12.57 30.67 8.23
CA LEU A 260 -13.29 29.57 8.90
C LEU A 260 -13.82 29.96 10.28
N LEU A 261 -13.06 30.77 11.05
CA LEU A 261 -13.53 31.33 12.31
C LEU A 261 -14.76 32.25 12.10
N ASP A 262 -14.71 33.08 11.07
CA ASP A 262 -15.83 33.97 10.74
C ASP A 262 -17.03 33.20 10.20
N LEU A 263 -16.80 32.16 9.39
CA LEU A 263 -17.85 31.28 8.89
C LEU A 263 -18.66 30.65 10.04
N LYS A 264 -18.00 30.22 11.12
CA LYS A 264 -18.69 29.67 12.32
C LYS A 264 -19.72 30.65 12.92
N LYS A 265 -19.49 31.95 12.78
CA LYS A 265 -20.41 33.01 13.26
C LYS A 265 -21.47 33.41 12.21
N GLN A 266 -21.19 33.17 10.93
CA GLN A 266 -21.99 33.64 9.79
C GLN A 266 -23.07 32.64 9.35
N TRP A 267 -23.12 31.43 9.88
CA TRP A 267 -24.22 30.53 9.61
C TRP A 267 -25.56 31.20 9.99
N GLY A 268 -26.39 31.50 9.00
CA GLY A 268 -27.68 32.14 9.17
C GLY A 268 -28.64 31.32 10.05
N LYS A 269 -29.53 31.99 10.75
CA LYS A 269 -30.61 31.27 11.44
C LYS A 269 -31.52 30.61 10.41
N TRP A 270 -31.84 29.34 10.68
CA TRP A 270 -32.81 28.63 9.85
C TRP A 270 -34.17 29.27 9.95
N PRO A 271 -34.84 29.62 8.85
CA PRO A 271 -36.15 30.26 8.90
C PRO A 271 -37.18 29.38 9.58
N ILE A 272 -38.04 29.99 10.41
CA ILE A 272 -39.18 29.32 11.05
C ILE A 272 -40.44 29.84 10.38
N ASP A 273 -41.02 29.07 9.46
CA ASP A 273 -42.29 29.37 8.86
C ASP A 273 -43.26 28.22 9.14
N LYS A 274 -44.31 28.50 9.92
CA LYS A 274 -45.31 27.49 10.31
C LYS A 274 -46.29 27.15 9.18
N LYS A 275 -46.32 27.98 8.12
CA LYS A 275 -47.18 27.75 6.96
C LYS A 275 -46.58 26.75 5.97
N VAL A 276 -45.25 26.54 6.01
CA VAL A 276 -44.56 25.57 5.16
C VAL A 276 -44.61 24.22 5.85
N THR A 277 -45.39 23.31 5.31
CA THR A 277 -45.62 21.94 5.85
C THR A 277 -44.92 20.86 4.99
N LEU A 278 -44.05 21.25 4.08
CA LEU A 278 -43.35 20.32 3.20
C LEU A 278 -42.29 19.52 3.94
N ASP A 279 -42.26 18.21 3.74
CA ASP A 279 -41.20 17.32 4.23
C ASP A 279 -39.82 17.75 3.69
N LEU A 280 -39.76 18.31 2.48
CA LEU A 280 -38.59 18.90 1.87
C LEU A 280 -37.85 19.89 2.79
N LYS A 281 -38.60 20.68 3.59
CA LYS A 281 -38.01 21.62 4.57
C LYS A 281 -37.13 20.90 5.59
N ASN A 282 -37.55 19.74 6.09
CA ASN A 282 -36.82 18.96 7.07
C ASN A 282 -35.61 18.29 6.43
N THR A 283 -35.78 17.69 5.26
CA THR A 283 -34.70 17.08 4.48
C THR A 283 -33.59 18.08 4.17
N VAL A 284 -33.95 19.26 3.68
CA VAL A 284 -32.98 20.33 3.38
C VAL A 284 -32.28 20.86 4.63
N LYS A 285 -33.01 20.91 5.77
CA LYS A 285 -32.40 21.26 7.05
C LYS A 285 -31.36 20.21 7.48
N GLU A 286 -31.68 18.94 7.36
CA GLU A 286 -30.76 17.84 7.66
C GLU A 286 -29.51 17.89 6.79
N ILE A 287 -29.66 18.11 5.48
CA ILE A 287 -28.52 18.32 4.57
C ILE A 287 -27.63 19.47 5.04
N ARG A 288 -28.27 20.63 5.34
CA ARG A 288 -27.54 21.83 5.82
C ARG A 288 -26.81 21.55 7.13
N ASP A 289 -27.46 20.90 8.10
CA ASP A 289 -26.88 20.57 9.39
C ASP A 289 -25.77 19.54 9.24
N GLY A 290 -25.89 18.59 8.31
CA GLY A 290 -24.82 17.68 7.89
C GLY A 290 -23.60 18.42 7.32
N VAL A 291 -23.84 19.37 6.40
CA VAL A 291 -22.76 20.22 5.84
C VAL A 291 -22.04 21.01 6.95
N LYS A 292 -22.77 21.60 7.89
CA LYS A 292 -22.15 22.29 9.03
C LYS A 292 -21.23 21.38 9.86
N LYS A 293 -21.65 20.13 10.07
CA LYS A 293 -20.85 19.14 10.78
C LYS A 293 -19.60 18.74 9.97
N GLN A 294 -19.70 18.62 8.65
CA GLN A 294 -18.56 18.33 7.78
C GLN A 294 -17.56 19.48 7.76
N VAL A 295 -18.01 20.72 7.55
CA VAL A 295 -17.14 21.92 7.56
C VAL A 295 -16.47 22.12 8.93
N ALA A 296 -17.14 21.76 10.02
CA ALA A 296 -16.55 21.83 11.35
C ALA A 296 -15.39 20.83 11.57
N LYS A 297 -15.26 19.81 10.72
CA LYS A 297 -14.16 18.84 10.77
C LYS A 297 -12.88 19.34 10.08
N ILE A 298 -12.93 20.47 9.36
CA ILE A 298 -11.75 21.07 8.73
C ILE A 298 -10.70 21.35 9.80
N LYS A 299 -9.50 20.82 9.60
CA LYS A 299 -8.40 20.82 10.59
C LYS A 299 -7.49 22.06 10.52
N ILE A 300 -7.99 23.18 10.03
CA ILE A 300 -7.32 24.48 10.10
C ILE A 300 -7.87 25.21 11.34
N THR A 301 -7.28 24.91 12.50
CA THR A 301 -7.80 25.33 13.82
C THR A 301 -7.01 26.45 14.48
N GLU A 302 -5.79 26.72 14.00
CA GLU A 302 -4.85 27.68 14.54
C GLU A 302 -4.15 28.45 13.40
N ASP A 303 -3.57 29.60 13.69
CA ASP A 303 -2.75 30.35 12.72
C ASP A 303 -1.37 29.71 12.51
N SER A 304 -0.69 30.07 11.41
CA SER A 304 0.64 29.54 11.06
C SER A 304 1.64 29.68 12.20
N LYS A 305 1.63 30.80 12.89
CA LYS A 305 2.59 31.08 13.96
C LYS A 305 2.43 30.12 15.14
N THR A 306 1.21 29.83 15.52
CA THR A 306 0.88 28.91 16.62
C THR A 306 1.25 27.48 16.22
N VAL A 307 0.80 27.02 15.04
CA VAL A 307 1.11 25.67 14.56
C VAL A 307 2.62 25.43 14.41
N VAL A 308 3.36 26.40 13.87
CA VAL A 308 4.82 26.30 13.72
C VAL A 308 5.51 26.26 15.09
N ALA A 309 5.01 26.99 16.09
CA ALA A 309 5.56 26.94 17.44
C ALA A 309 5.35 25.55 18.07
N ASP A 310 4.16 24.98 17.96
CA ASP A 310 3.84 23.64 18.47
C ASP A 310 4.71 22.55 17.82
N ILE A 311 4.85 22.60 16.49
CA ILE A 311 5.72 21.67 15.75
C ILE A 311 7.18 21.79 16.20
N LYS A 312 7.65 23.00 16.44
CA LYS A 312 9.01 23.24 16.92
C LYS A 312 9.24 22.71 18.33
N ASP A 313 8.24 22.78 19.20
CA ASP A 313 8.33 22.19 20.54
C ASP A 313 8.40 20.66 20.48
N MET A 314 7.72 20.04 19.50
CA MET A 314 7.82 18.61 19.22
C MET A 314 9.20 18.21 18.68
N TYR A 315 9.88 19.06 17.92
CA TYR A 315 11.16 18.75 17.30
C TYR A 315 12.22 18.25 18.30
N ALA A 316 12.33 18.89 19.47
CA ALA A 316 13.30 18.48 20.51
C ALA A 316 13.00 17.05 21.04
N ILE A 317 11.74 16.70 21.18
CA ILE A 317 11.31 15.36 21.62
C ILE A 317 11.59 14.33 20.53
N LEU A 318 11.25 14.66 19.26
CA LEU A 318 11.49 13.78 18.13
C LEU A 318 12.99 13.55 17.86
N LYS A 319 13.82 14.56 18.06
CA LYS A 319 15.27 14.44 17.95
C LYS A 319 15.85 13.47 18.98
N GLU A 320 15.31 13.50 20.19
CA GLU A 320 15.68 12.54 21.24
C GLU A 320 15.18 11.13 20.92
N LEU A 321 13.95 10.99 20.45
CA LEU A 321 13.39 9.71 19.99
C LEU A 321 14.23 9.12 18.85
N GLN A 322 14.62 9.94 17.87
CA GLN A 322 15.56 9.54 16.82
C GLN A 322 16.85 8.98 17.41
N ARG A 323 17.46 9.68 18.37
CA ARG A 323 18.71 9.24 19.01
C ARG A 323 18.54 7.86 19.65
N VAL A 324 17.46 7.64 20.40
CA VAL A 324 17.23 6.36 21.07
C VAL A 324 16.96 5.23 20.06
N VAL A 325 16.23 5.51 18.97
CA VAL A 325 16.00 4.51 17.90
C VAL A 325 17.30 4.14 17.20
N MET A 326 18.19 5.10 16.94
CA MET A 326 19.50 4.84 16.31
C MET A 326 20.43 4.05 17.26
N ASP A 327 20.49 4.42 18.54
CA ASP A 327 21.26 3.69 19.55
C ASP A 327 20.76 2.23 19.70
N PHE A 328 19.43 2.03 19.69
CA PHE A 328 18.83 0.70 19.67
C PHE A 328 19.25 -0.08 18.41
N SER A 329 19.15 0.54 17.23
CA SER A 329 19.53 -0.08 15.94
C SER A 329 20.99 -0.56 15.97
N GLN A 330 21.89 0.29 16.46
CA GLN A 330 23.31 -0.05 16.59
C GLN A 330 23.53 -1.19 17.59
N SER A 331 22.99 -1.09 18.81
CA SER A 331 23.15 -2.11 19.84
C SER A 331 22.57 -3.46 19.40
N PHE A 332 21.44 -3.45 18.69
CA PHE A 332 20.82 -4.66 18.15
C PHE A 332 21.69 -5.29 17.05
N ALA A 333 22.27 -4.48 16.15
CA ALA A 333 23.19 -4.98 15.13
C ALA A 333 24.46 -5.60 15.76
N GLU A 334 25.02 -4.99 16.80
CA GLU A 334 26.17 -5.52 17.57
C GLU A 334 25.82 -6.87 18.22
N LYS A 335 24.66 -6.98 18.86
CA LYS A 335 24.21 -8.23 19.48
C LYS A 335 23.95 -9.34 18.47
N LYS A 336 23.37 -9.04 17.31
CA LYS A 336 23.23 -9.99 16.21
C LYS A 336 24.60 -10.50 15.74
N LYS A 337 25.56 -9.57 15.58
CA LYS A 337 26.94 -9.90 15.19
C LYS A 337 27.63 -10.81 16.22
N GLU A 338 27.53 -10.50 17.53
CA GLU A 338 28.06 -11.35 18.61
C GLU A 338 27.52 -12.80 18.53
N LYS A 339 26.24 -12.95 18.20
CA LYS A 339 25.56 -14.24 18.04
C LYS A 339 25.77 -14.88 16.66
N ASN A 340 26.52 -14.24 15.78
CA ASN A 340 26.75 -14.65 14.39
C ASN A 340 25.41 -14.89 13.63
N MET A 341 24.48 -13.97 13.80
CA MET A 341 23.09 -14.07 13.33
C MET A 341 22.70 -12.83 12.52
N ILE A 342 21.83 -13.03 11.54
CA ILE A 342 21.18 -11.97 10.78
C ILE A 342 19.66 -12.18 10.81
N ASP A 343 18.89 -11.12 10.63
CA ASP A 343 17.45 -11.19 10.42
C ASP A 343 17.07 -10.98 8.93
N PHE A 344 15.77 -11.03 8.64
CA PHE A 344 15.30 -10.86 7.26
C PHE A 344 15.59 -9.47 6.68
N ASN A 345 15.59 -8.42 7.51
CA ASN A 345 15.91 -7.07 7.05
C ASN A 345 17.41 -6.94 6.73
N ASP A 346 18.27 -7.57 7.53
CA ASP A 346 19.72 -7.60 7.28
C ASP A 346 20.04 -8.19 5.91
N ILE A 347 19.26 -9.16 5.44
CA ILE A 347 19.49 -9.79 4.13
C ILE A 347 19.45 -8.75 3.01
N GLU A 348 18.43 -7.90 3.00
CA GLU A 348 18.31 -6.84 1.97
C GLU A 348 19.34 -5.74 2.19
N HIS A 349 19.52 -5.27 3.41
CA HIS A 349 20.46 -4.18 3.73
C HIS A 349 21.92 -4.56 3.54
N PHE A 350 22.32 -5.79 3.87
CA PHE A 350 23.68 -6.24 3.61
C PHE A 350 23.95 -6.42 2.12
N ALA A 351 22.99 -6.95 1.36
CA ALA A 351 23.11 -7.00 -0.08
C ALA A 351 23.23 -5.59 -0.68
N LEU A 352 22.41 -4.64 -0.20
CA LEU A 352 22.48 -3.25 -0.64
C LEU A 352 23.84 -2.63 -0.32
N LYS A 353 24.38 -2.84 0.89
CA LYS A 353 25.69 -2.36 1.32
C LYS A 353 26.84 -2.92 0.47
N ILE A 354 26.72 -4.18 0.01
CA ILE A 354 27.70 -4.79 -0.91
C ILE A 354 27.58 -4.18 -2.31
N LEU A 355 26.36 -3.89 -2.77
CA LEU A 355 26.06 -3.50 -4.14
C LEU A 355 26.17 -2.00 -4.39
N ILE A 356 26.05 -1.15 -3.37
CA ILE A 356 26.08 0.31 -3.49
C ILE A 356 27.22 0.88 -2.66
N LYS A 357 27.92 1.85 -3.25
CA LYS A 357 28.93 2.67 -2.56
C LYS A 357 28.41 4.09 -2.42
N HIS A 358 28.62 4.68 -1.23
CA HIS A 358 28.42 6.11 -1.01
C HIS A 358 29.68 6.86 -1.43
N THR A 359 29.52 7.82 -2.32
CA THR A 359 30.57 8.71 -2.80
C THR A 359 30.17 10.16 -2.54
N GLU A 360 31.10 11.09 -2.72
CA GLU A 360 30.80 12.54 -2.65
C GLU A 360 29.75 12.99 -3.67
N ASN A 361 29.58 12.23 -4.76
CA ASN A 361 28.61 12.50 -5.83
C ASN A 361 27.27 11.80 -5.64
N GLY A 362 27.08 11.08 -4.52
CA GLY A 362 25.88 10.29 -4.22
C GLY A 362 26.16 8.79 -4.19
N GLU A 363 25.10 8.01 -4.44
CA GLU A 363 25.16 6.55 -4.41
C GLU A 363 25.53 5.99 -5.79
N GLU A 364 26.57 5.17 -5.84
CA GLU A 364 27.08 4.55 -7.06
C GLU A 364 27.15 3.03 -6.94
N PRO A 365 26.96 2.28 -8.04
CA PRO A 365 27.15 0.83 -8.04
C PRO A 365 28.59 0.43 -7.70
N SER A 366 28.71 -0.51 -6.77
CA SER A 366 30.01 -1.06 -6.37
C SER A 366 30.65 -1.90 -7.50
N GLU A 367 31.90 -2.32 -7.31
CA GLU A 367 32.55 -3.26 -8.22
C GLU A 367 31.85 -4.63 -8.26
N VAL A 368 31.21 -5.03 -7.15
CA VAL A 368 30.39 -6.25 -7.11
C VAL A 368 29.13 -6.06 -7.97
N ALA A 369 28.44 -4.95 -7.85
CA ALA A 369 27.27 -4.64 -8.67
C ALA A 369 27.63 -4.59 -10.16
N LYS A 370 28.78 -4.01 -10.52
CA LYS A 370 29.26 -3.98 -11.91
C LYS A 370 29.51 -5.39 -12.48
N LYS A 371 29.96 -6.35 -11.65
CA LYS A 371 30.08 -7.77 -12.08
C LYS A 371 28.70 -8.36 -12.42
N TYR A 372 27.67 -8.10 -11.60
CA TYR A 372 26.30 -8.55 -11.87
C TYR A 372 25.71 -7.85 -13.10
N ARG A 373 25.96 -6.55 -13.31
CA ARG A 373 25.58 -5.83 -14.54
C ARG A 373 26.11 -6.49 -15.82
N ASN A 374 27.34 -6.98 -15.75
CA ASN A 374 27.97 -7.68 -16.88
C ASN A 374 27.48 -9.12 -17.01
N LYS A 375 27.03 -9.75 -15.91
CA LYS A 375 26.53 -11.12 -15.90
C LYS A 375 25.13 -11.20 -16.49
N PHE A 376 24.20 -10.34 -16.03
CA PHE A 376 22.80 -10.46 -16.39
C PHE A 376 22.47 -9.72 -17.69
N ALA A 377 22.10 -10.49 -18.70
CA ALA A 377 21.57 -9.98 -19.96
C ALA A 377 20.14 -9.44 -19.77
N GLU A 378 19.37 -10.05 -18.86
CA GLU A 378 18.03 -9.60 -18.49
C GLU A 378 17.75 -9.88 -17.01
N ILE A 379 17.01 -8.97 -16.37
CA ILE A 379 16.47 -9.07 -15.02
C ILE A 379 14.96 -9.01 -15.15
N ALA A 380 14.29 -10.13 -14.90
CA ALA A 380 12.84 -10.26 -14.97
C ALA A 380 12.26 -10.25 -13.55
N ILE A 381 11.26 -9.42 -13.32
CA ILE A 381 10.63 -9.23 -12.01
C ILE A 381 9.15 -9.52 -12.13
N ASP A 382 8.67 -10.51 -11.39
CA ASP A 382 7.25 -10.84 -11.30
C ASP A 382 6.61 -10.16 -10.07
N GLU A 383 5.33 -9.83 -10.14
CA GLU A 383 4.54 -9.12 -9.12
C GLU A 383 5.24 -7.83 -8.62
N TYR A 384 5.73 -7.02 -9.56
CA TYR A 384 6.52 -5.83 -9.27
C TYR A 384 5.79 -4.80 -8.37
N GLN A 385 4.45 -4.76 -8.38
CA GLN A 385 3.65 -3.89 -7.50
C GLN A 385 3.86 -4.15 -6.01
N ASP A 386 4.39 -5.33 -5.64
CA ASP A 386 4.65 -5.71 -4.25
C ASP A 386 6.09 -5.43 -3.81
N SER A 387 6.89 -4.80 -4.68
CA SER A 387 8.28 -4.43 -4.38
C SER A 387 8.37 -3.27 -3.39
N ASN A 388 9.40 -3.31 -2.54
CA ASN A 388 9.75 -2.20 -1.66
C ASN A 388 10.92 -1.37 -2.23
N LEU A 389 11.22 -0.24 -1.58
CA LEU A 389 12.26 0.67 -2.07
C LEU A 389 13.67 0.07 -1.97
N VAL A 390 13.95 -0.77 -0.97
CA VAL A 390 15.25 -1.44 -0.82
C VAL A 390 15.49 -2.40 -1.99
N GLN A 391 14.48 -3.19 -2.35
CA GLN A 391 14.51 -4.11 -3.48
C GLN A 391 14.73 -3.37 -4.80
N GLU A 392 14.04 -2.24 -4.99
CA GLU A 392 14.23 -1.38 -6.17
C GLU A 392 15.68 -0.90 -6.29
N TYR A 393 16.28 -0.44 -5.20
CA TYR A 393 17.69 -0.02 -5.18
C TYR A 393 18.65 -1.18 -5.49
N ILE A 394 18.41 -2.36 -4.93
CA ILE A 394 19.20 -3.57 -5.19
C ILE A 394 19.14 -3.92 -6.69
N LEU A 395 17.95 -4.02 -7.27
CA LEU A 395 17.75 -4.42 -8.66
C LEU A 395 18.31 -3.39 -9.64
N ASN A 396 18.13 -2.10 -9.36
CA ASN A 396 18.71 -1.03 -10.17
C ASN A 396 20.23 -1.00 -10.09
N SER A 397 20.83 -1.33 -8.95
CA SER A 397 22.29 -1.36 -8.79
C SER A 397 22.96 -2.40 -9.70
N ILE A 398 22.30 -3.53 -9.95
CA ILE A 398 22.79 -4.62 -10.79
C ILE A 398 22.31 -4.55 -12.25
N SER A 399 21.44 -3.60 -12.57
CA SER A 399 20.96 -3.34 -13.92
C SER A 399 21.92 -2.45 -14.70
N ASN A 400 22.01 -2.70 -16.01
CA ASN A 400 22.72 -1.80 -16.93
C ASN A 400 21.88 -0.60 -17.40
N GLY A 401 20.68 -0.43 -16.81
CA GLY A 401 19.73 0.62 -17.16
C GLY A 401 18.82 0.30 -18.35
N LYS A 402 18.96 -0.87 -19.01
CA LYS A 402 18.20 -1.25 -20.22
C LYS A 402 17.78 -2.72 -20.25
N ASN A 403 17.99 -3.47 -19.17
CA ASN A 403 17.79 -4.92 -19.13
C ASN A 403 16.80 -5.37 -18.05
N ILE A 404 15.94 -4.49 -17.58
CA ILE A 404 14.88 -4.85 -16.62
C ILE A 404 13.57 -5.10 -17.38
N PHE A 405 12.92 -6.20 -17.07
CA PHE A 405 11.59 -6.55 -17.52
C PHE A 405 10.69 -6.79 -16.30
N MET A 406 9.74 -5.90 -16.09
CA MET A 406 8.84 -5.92 -14.92
C MET A 406 7.44 -6.34 -15.34
N VAL A 407 6.84 -7.18 -14.53
CA VAL A 407 5.47 -7.68 -14.70
C VAL A 407 4.69 -7.40 -13.43
N GLY A 408 3.51 -6.81 -13.54
CA GLY A 408 2.70 -6.47 -12.38
C GLY A 408 1.33 -5.90 -12.72
N ASP A 409 0.54 -5.66 -11.68
CA ASP A 409 -0.77 -5.01 -11.75
C ASP A 409 -1.00 -4.22 -10.46
N VAL A 410 -1.04 -2.90 -10.57
CA VAL A 410 -1.20 -2.01 -9.40
C VAL A 410 -2.49 -2.31 -8.62
N LYS A 411 -3.56 -2.73 -9.30
CA LYS A 411 -4.84 -3.10 -8.67
C LYS A 411 -4.75 -4.32 -7.76
N GLN A 412 -3.65 -5.08 -7.85
CA GLN A 412 -3.35 -6.24 -7.00
C GLN A 412 -2.37 -5.92 -5.86
N SER A 413 -1.98 -4.67 -5.69
CA SER A 413 -1.10 -4.26 -4.61
C SER A 413 -1.83 -4.26 -3.27
N ILE A 414 -1.70 -5.36 -2.52
CA ILE A 414 -2.34 -5.56 -1.22
C ILE A 414 -1.33 -5.67 -0.06
N TYR A 415 -0.03 -5.48 -0.34
CA TYR A 415 1.04 -5.68 0.64
C TYR A 415 1.62 -4.37 1.19
N ARG A 416 0.88 -3.25 1.14
CA ARG A 416 1.30 -1.97 1.74
C ARG A 416 1.63 -2.10 3.23
N PHE A 417 0.93 -2.96 3.97
CA PHE A 417 1.22 -3.30 5.37
C PHE A 417 2.59 -4.01 5.57
N ARG A 418 3.18 -4.54 4.50
CA ARG A 418 4.56 -5.07 4.43
C ARG A 418 5.54 -4.05 3.83
N GLN A 419 5.17 -2.79 3.77
CA GLN A 419 5.96 -1.70 3.20
C GLN A 419 6.22 -1.82 1.69
N ALA A 420 5.40 -2.60 0.97
CA ALA A 420 5.35 -2.51 -0.48
C ALA A 420 5.00 -1.07 -0.90
N ARG A 421 5.59 -0.62 -2.01
CA ARG A 421 5.46 0.72 -2.53
C ARG A 421 4.82 0.73 -3.93
N PRO A 422 3.48 0.72 -4.02
CA PRO A 422 2.78 0.82 -5.30
C PRO A 422 3.18 2.05 -6.11
N GLU A 423 3.63 3.11 -5.44
CA GLU A 423 4.08 4.34 -6.07
C GLU A 423 5.27 4.10 -7.03
N LEU A 424 6.12 3.10 -6.77
CA LEU A 424 7.21 2.72 -7.68
C LEU A 424 6.68 2.18 -9.01
N PHE A 425 5.58 1.44 -8.95
CA PHE A 425 4.89 0.93 -10.11
C PHE A 425 4.20 2.06 -10.88
N LEU A 426 3.47 2.93 -10.17
CA LEU A 426 2.73 4.05 -10.75
C LEU A 426 3.65 5.05 -11.44
N ASP A 427 4.81 5.38 -10.83
CA ASP A 427 5.80 6.26 -11.45
C ASP A 427 6.25 5.72 -12.83
N LYS A 428 6.51 4.43 -12.93
CA LYS A 428 6.86 3.80 -14.20
C LYS A 428 5.67 3.75 -15.17
N TYR A 429 4.46 3.51 -14.64
CA TYR A 429 3.24 3.49 -15.45
C TYR A 429 2.96 4.83 -16.11
N GLU A 430 3.17 5.93 -15.41
CA GLU A 430 2.99 7.29 -15.93
C GLU A 430 4.12 7.71 -16.89
N ASN A 431 5.36 7.34 -16.59
CA ASN A 431 6.53 7.82 -17.32
C ASN A 431 6.89 6.97 -18.54
N TYR A 432 6.62 5.66 -18.54
CA TYR A 432 6.93 4.79 -19.66
C TYR A 432 5.93 4.96 -20.81
N LYS A 433 6.40 4.82 -22.03
CA LYS A 433 5.62 5.12 -23.23
C LYS A 433 5.12 3.83 -23.91
N LEU A 434 3.94 3.90 -24.52
CA LEU A 434 3.44 2.87 -25.40
C LEU A 434 4.31 2.76 -26.66
N LYS A 435 4.31 1.60 -27.31
CA LYS A 435 5.16 1.30 -28.48
C LYS A 435 5.05 2.35 -29.60
N GLU A 436 3.90 2.95 -29.77
CA GLU A 436 3.62 3.97 -30.78
C GLU A 436 4.36 5.29 -30.52
N ASN A 437 4.63 5.60 -29.25
CA ASN A 437 5.25 6.83 -28.77
C ASN A 437 6.64 6.59 -28.15
N PHE A 438 7.25 5.42 -28.43
CA PHE A 438 8.49 5.01 -27.81
C PHE A 438 9.69 5.72 -28.43
N GLU A 439 10.50 6.33 -27.60
CA GLU A 439 11.83 6.87 -27.91
C GLU A 439 12.90 6.07 -27.16
N GLU A 440 14.12 5.99 -27.70
CA GLU A 440 15.18 5.08 -27.21
C GLU A 440 15.57 5.25 -25.74
N ASP A 441 15.34 6.42 -25.15
CA ASP A 441 15.72 6.74 -23.78
C ASP A 441 14.56 6.57 -22.76
N ASN A 442 13.36 6.22 -23.24
CA ASN A 442 12.20 5.99 -22.40
C ASN A 442 11.94 4.49 -22.20
N GLY A 443 11.40 4.12 -21.05
CA GLY A 443 10.91 2.76 -20.81
C GLY A 443 9.71 2.44 -21.72
N LEU A 444 9.57 1.20 -22.15
CA LEU A 444 8.46 0.74 -22.97
C LEU A 444 7.37 0.12 -22.07
N LYS A 445 6.15 0.64 -22.18
CA LYS A 445 4.94 0.11 -21.55
C LYS A 445 4.17 -0.79 -22.52
N ILE A 446 3.83 -2.00 -22.06
CA ILE A 446 2.98 -2.94 -22.78
C ILE A 446 1.78 -3.26 -21.90
N GLN A 447 0.57 -3.05 -22.39
CA GLN A 447 -0.66 -3.30 -21.66
C GLN A 447 -1.34 -4.56 -22.19
N LEU A 448 -1.76 -5.45 -21.28
CA LEU A 448 -2.58 -6.62 -21.62
C LEU A 448 -3.98 -6.40 -21.04
N PHE A 449 -4.96 -6.25 -21.92
CA PHE A 449 -6.33 -5.86 -21.57
C PHE A 449 -7.27 -7.04 -21.33
N LYS A 450 -6.87 -8.29 -21.66
CA LYS A 450 -7.76 -9.45 -21.62
C LYS A 450 -7.52 -10.33 -20.42
N ASN A 451 -8.58 -10.71 -19.74
CA ASN A 451 -8.60 -11.69 -18.68
C ASN A 451 -9.04 -13.05 -19.23
N PHE A 452 -8.21 -14.08 -19.04
CA PHE A 452 -8.44 -15.45 -19.50
C PHE A 452 -8.78 -16.42 -18.34
N ARG A 453 -8.87 -15.91 -17.10
CA ARG A 453 -9.09 -16.71 -15.88
C ARG A 453 -10.55 -16.75 -15.47
N SER A 454 -11.26 -15.65 -15.64
CA SER A 454 -12.61 -15.46 -15.08
C SER A 454 -13.67 -15.41 -16.18
N ARG A 455 -14.92 -15.75 -15.83
CA ARG A 455 -16.08 -15.53 -16.69
C ARG A 455 -16.43 -14.05 -16.75
N SER A 456 -17.19 -13.64 -17.77
CA SER A 456 -17.56 -12.23 -18.00
C SER A 456 -18.32 -11.63 -16.81
N ASN A 457 -19.30 -12.33 -16.24
CA ASN A 457 -20.09 -11.84 -15.10
C ASN A 457 -19.25 -11.52 -13.86
N VAL A 458 -18.15 -12.26 -13.62
CA VAL A 458 -17.22 -11.95 -12.53
C VAL A 458 -16.45 -10.65 -12.82
N LEU A 459 -16.07 -10.45 -14.08
CA LEU A 459 -15.36 -9.25 -14.49
C LEU A 459 -16.28 -8.03 -14.48
N ASP A 460 -17.52 -8.19 -14.94
CA ASP A 460 -18.52 -7.12 -15.01
C ASP A 460 -18.85 -6.58 -13.62
N ILE A 461 -19.09 -7.45 -12.63
CA ILE A 461 -19.34 -7.01 -11.26
C ILE A 461 -18.10 -6.38 -10.62
N THR A 462 -16.90 -6.89 -10.94
CA THR A 462 -15.64 -6.31 -10.43
C THR A 462 -15.45 -4.91 -11.02
N ASN A 463 -15.65 -4.73 -12.33
CA ASN A 463 -15.58 -3.42 -12.98
C ASN A 463 -16.58 -2.44 -12.37
N LEU A 464 -17.85 -2.88 -12.17
CA LEU A 464 -18.89 -2.05 -11.56
C LEU A 464 -18.51 -1.55 -10.18
N VAL A 465 -18.00 -2.45 -9.33
CA VAL A 465 -17.59 -2.06 -7.97
C VAL A 465 -16.38 -1.13 -8.00
N PHE A 466 -15.38 -1.41 -8.83
CA PHE A 466 -14.17 -0.60 -8.88
C PHE A 466 -14.40 0.79 -9.50
N GLU A 467 -15.33 0.90 -10.45
CA GLU A 467 -15.74 2.19 -11.03
C GLU A 467 -16.30 3.14 -9.96
N ASP A 468 -17.04 2.59 -8.98
CA ASP A 468 -17.64 3.37 -7.90
C ASP A 468 -16.66 3.70 -6.76
N ILE A 469 -15.72 2.79 -6.42
CA ILE A 469 -14.90 2.93 -5.20
C ILE A 469 -13.43 3.24 -5.46
N MET A 470 -12.90 3.01 -6.66
CA MET A 470 -11.48 3.20 -6.95
C MET A 470 -11.24 4.52 -7.67
N SER A 471 -10.60 5.43 -6.96
CA SER A 471 -10.15 6.73 -7.49
C SER A 471 -8.69 6.97 -7.13
N LYS A 472 -8.06 7.95 -7.74
CA LYS A 472 -6.68 8.33 -7.43
C LYS A 472 -6.48 8.67 -5.95
N ASP A 473 -7.51 9.25 -5.31
CA ASP A 473 -7.46 9.62 -3.89
C ASP A 473 -7.68 8.42 -2.95
N LEU A 474 -8.41 7.39 -3.36
CA LEU A 474 -8.75 6.22 -2.53
C LEU A 474 -7.92 4.96 -2.88
N GLY A 475 -7.61 4.77 -4.14
CA GLY A 475 -6.92 3.55 -4.64
C GLY A 475 -5.68 3.84 -5.47
N ASP A 476 -5.14 5.05 -5.41
CA ASP A 476 -3.95 5.51 -6.15
C ASP A 476 -4.12 5.49 -7.69
N VAL A 477 -5.25 4.99 -8.21
CA VAL A 477 -5.56 4.89 -9.66
C VAL A 477 -7.00 5.28 -9.90
N ASP A 478 -7.26 6.08 -10.94
CA ASP A 478 -8.60 6.32 -11.45
C ASP A 478 -9.03 5.13 -12.31
N TYR A 479 -10.11 4.44 -11.90
CA TYR A 479 -10.61 3.27 -12.60
C TYR A 479 -11.51 3.71 -13.77
N THR A 480 -10.92 3.73 -14.96
CA THR A 480 -11.60 4.12 -16.20
C THR A 480 -11.72 2.92 -17.14
N GLU A 481 -12.36 3.12 -18.30
CA GLU A 481 -12.48 2.07 -19.34
C GLU A 481 -11.11 1.49 -19.77
N GLU A 482 -10.02 2.25 -19.64
CA GLU A 482 -8.65 1.78 -19.92
C GLU A 482 -8.16 0.75 -18.89
N GLU A 483 -8.71 0.78 -17.66
CA GLU A 483 -8.36 -0.11 -16.57
C GLU A 483 -9.32 -1.30 -16.44
N TYR A 484 -10.39 -1.36 -17.24
CA TYR A 484 -11.39 -2.42 -17.17
C TYR A 484 -10.81 -3.81 -17.43
N LEU A 485 -11.32 -4.77 -16.67
CA LEU A 485 -11.08 -6.19 -16.88
C LEU A 485 -11.91 -6.67 -18.06
N ASN A 486 -11.25 -6.91 -19.20
CA ASN A 486 -11.94 -7.33 -20.43
C ASN A 486 -11.93 -8.85 -20.56
N TYR A 487 -13.06 -9.44 -20.89
CA TYR A 487 -13.20 -10.87 -21.08
C TYR A 487 -12.37 -11.36 -22.28
N GLY A 488 -11.56 -12.38 -22.07
CA GLY A 488 -10.71 -12.99 -23.10
C GLY A 488 -10.76 -14.52 -23.11
N ALA A 489 -11.39 -15.14 -22.10
CA ALA A 489 -11.51 -16.58 -22.00
C ALA A 489 -12.58 -17.11 -22.99
N ASN A 490 -12.54 -18.41 -23.23
CA ASN A 490 -13.56 -19.10 -24.02
C ASN A 490 -14.13 -20.25 -23.15
N TYR A 491 -14.94 -19.89 -22.16
CA TYR A 491 -15.63 -20.88 -21.33
C TYR A 491 -16.87 -21.39 -22.05
N PRO A 492 -17.18 -22.71 -21.97
CA PRO A 492 -18.43 -23.24 -22.49
C PRO A 492 -19.62 -22.62 -21.75
N GLU A 493 -20.73 -22.43 -22.47
CA GLU A 493 -21.98 -22.02 -21.85
C GLU A 493 -22.43 -23.05 -20.80
N PRO A 494 -23.00 -22.62 -19.67
CA PRO A 494 -23.48 -23.53 -18.64
C PRO A 494 -24.66 -24.36 -19.21
N GLU A 495 -24.73 -25.63 -18.77
CA GLU A 495 -25.95 -26.43 -19.05
C GLU A 495 -27.18 -25.75 -18.42
N GLU A 496 -28.35 -25.84 -19.05
CA GLU A 496 -29.63 -25.23 -18.60
C GLU A 496 -29.90 -25.40 -17.10
N LYS A 497 -29.61 -26.58 -16.54
CA LYS A 497 -29.76 -26.87 -15.10
C LYS A 497 -28.83 -26.07 -14.16
N TYR A 498 -27.79 -25.46 -14.71
CA TYR A 498 -26.79 -24.66 -13.97
C TYR A 498 -26.79 -23.18 -14.37
N GLU A 499 -27.66 -22.79 -15.31
CA GLU A 499 -27.73 -21.41 -15.84
C GLU A 499 -27.93 -20.39 -14.71
N HIS A 500 -28.76 -20.73 -13.73
CA HIS A 500 -29.06 -19.90 -12.56
C HIS A 500 -27.82 -19.61 -11.67
N TYR A 501 -26.82 -20.48 -11.67
CA TYR A 501 -25.61 -20.34 -10.82
C TYR A 501 -24.38 -19.85 -11.58
N ALA A 502 -24.40 -19.88 -12.88
CA ALA A 502 -23.25 -19.54 -13.70
C ALA A 502 -23.28 -18.11 -14.24
N GLY A 503 -24.40 -17.39 -14.05
CA GLY A 503 -24.63 -16.11 -14.70
C GLY A 503 -24.91 -14.91 -13.79
N ILE A 504 -25.10 -15.11 -12.49
CA ILE A 504 -25.56 -14.02 -11.60
C ILE A 504 -24.52 -13.75 -10.53
N ALA A 505 -24.14 -12.47 -10.38
CA ALA A 505 -23.43 -11.99 -9.21
C ALA A 505 -24.47 -11.64 -8.12
N GLU A 506 -24.29 -12.14 -6.91
CA GLU A 506 -25.18 -11.90 -5.78
C GLU A 506 -24.49 -10.98 -4.77
N LEU A 507 -25.22 -9.99 -4.26
CA LEU A 507 -24.78 -9.12 -3.17
C LEU A 507 -25.67 -9.42 -1.94
N ASP A 508 -25.07 -10.01 -0.93
CA ASP A 508 -25.73 -10.25 0.35
C ASP A 508 -25.41 -9.10 1.31
N ILE A 509 -26.44 -8.47 1.88
CA ILE A 509 -26.30 -7.39 2.87
C ILE A 509 -26.81 -7.90 4.21
N ILE A 510 -25.93 -7.92 5.21
CA ILE A 510 -26.27 -8.32 6.58
C ILE A 510 -26.50 -7.02 7.38
N ASP A 511 -27.75 -6.77 7.81
CA ASP A 511 -28.06 -5.65 8.68
C ASP A 511 -27.85 -6.06 10.14
N LEU A 512 -26.75 -5.55 10.73
CA LEU A 512 -26.35 -5.86 12.11
C LEU A 512 -27.18 -5.09 13.15
N LYS A 513 -27.92 -4.04 12.77
CA LYS A 513 -28.69 -3.21 13.70
C LYS A 513 -30.00 -3.83 14.17
N GLU A 514 -30.59 -4.75 13.40
CA GLU A 514 -31.85 -5.42 13.80
C GLU A 514 -31.66 -6.46 14.92
N THR A 515 -30.43 -6.84 15.23
CA THR A 515 -30.15 -7.82 16.30
C THR A 515 -30.16 -7.19 17.71
N GLU A 516 -29.92 -5.89 17.84
CA GLU A 516 -29.89 -5.19 19.13
C GLU A 516 -31.28 -5.03 19.79
N GLU A 517 -32.38 -5.02 19.03
CA GLU A 517 -33.72 -4.78 19.63
C GLU A 517 -34.38 -6.04 20.23
N LYS A 518 -33.89 -7.25 19.99
CA LYS A 518 -34.58 -8.48 20.41
C LYS A 518 -34.03 -9.14 21.68
N ASP A 519 -32.81 -8.86 22.11
CA ASP A 519 -32.17 -9.50 23.27
C ASP A 519 -32.10 -8.63 24.54
N ILE A 520 -32.55 -7.36 24.52
CA ILE A 520 -32.51 -6.45 25.68
C ILE A 520 -33.60 -6.76 26.73
N TYR A 521 -34.54 -7.66 26.47
CA TYR A 521 -35.59 -8.04 27.41
C TYR A 521 -35.46 -9.48 27.93
N LYS A 522 -34.31 -9.86 28.50
CA LYS A 522 -34.25 -11.00 29.44
C LYS A 522 -33.21 -10.76 30.52
N ASP A 523 -33.76 -10.49 31.70
CA ASP A 523 -33.17 -10.70 33.03
C ASP A 523 -31.86 -9.98 33.38
N SER A 524 -31.97 -8.83 33.99
CA SER A 524 -30.98 -8.41 34.99
C SER A 524 -31.70 -7.78 36.21
N GLU A 525 -32.13 -8.64 37.10
CA GLU A 525 -32.05 -8.35 38.53
C GLU A 525 -30.71 -8.92 38.99
N ASP A 526 -29.69 -8.10 39.06
CA ASP A 526 -28.66 -7.99 40.10
C ASP A 526 -27.62 -6.96 39.66
N GLY A 527 -27.51 -5.92 40.44
CA GLY A 527 -26.51 -4.88 40.23
C GLY A 527 -25.09 -5.40 40.45
N GLN A 528 -24.20 -5.07 39.56
CA GLN A 528 -22.80 -4.69 39.82
C GLN A 528 -22.04 -4.47 38.50
N ASP A 529 -21.32 -3.33 38.46
CA ASP A 529 -20.29 -2.90 37.52
C ASP A 529 -20.69 -2.70 36.05
N GLU A 530 -20.84 -1.46 35.63
CA GLU A 530 -20.89 -1.05 34.23
C GLU A 530 -19.57 -1.48 33.54
N PRO A 531 -19.62 -2.24 32.44
CA PRO A 531 -18.43 -2.58 31.67
C PRO A 531 -17.82 -1.32 31.04
N LYS A 532 -16.51 -1.25 31.00
CA LYS A 532 -15.78 -0.17 30.34
C LYS A 532 -16.07 -0.20 28.84
N SER A 533 -16.11 0.97 28.18
CA SER A 533 -16.45 1.14 26.77
C SER A 533 -15.67 0.24 25.80
N ASP A 534 -14.44 -0.09 26.13
CA ASP A 534 -13.57 -0.93 25.30
C ASP A 534 -14.01 -2.41 25.28
N ASP A 535 -14.57 -2.92 26.40
CA ASP A 535 -15.05 -4.29 26.50
C ASP A 535 -16.34 -4.50 25.69
N ILE A 536 -17.19 -3.44 25.57
CA ILE A 536 -18.43 -3.49 24.78
C ILE A 536 -18.12 -3.50 23.28
N GLU A 537 -17.16 -2.70 22.82
CA GLU A 537 -16.75 -2.69 21.40
C GLU A 537 -16.11 -4.03 20.96
N GLU A 538 -15.36 -4.72 21.84
CA GLU A 538 -14.81 -6.04 21.56
C GLU A 538 -15.91 -7.12 21.51
N GLU A 539 -16.89 -7.11 22.42
CA GLU A 539 -18.01 -8.06 22.41
C GLU A 539 -18.90 -7.87 21.17
N GLU A 540 -19.26 -6.65 20.80
CA GLU A 540 -20.01 -6.34 19.57
C GLU A 540 -19.27 -6.79 18.29
N GLN A 541 -17.95 -6.59 18.22
CA GLN A 541 -17.15 -7.09 17.08
C GLN A 541 -17.15 -8.61 16.99
N ILE A 542 -17.07 -9.32 18.12
CA ILE A 542 -17.10 -10.79 18.16
C ILE A 542 -18.46 -11.30 17.70
N GLU A 543 -19.57 -10.69 18.11
CA GLU A 543 -20.92 -11.08 17.68
C GLU A 543 -21.12 -10.86 16.18
N ASN A 544 -20.65 -9.74 15.63
CA ASN A 544 -20.71 -9.45 14.21
C ASN A 544 -19.94 -10.47 13.37
N VAL A 545 -18.72 -10.81 13.77
CA VAL A 545 -17.91 -11.85 13.10
C VAL A 545 -18.60 -13.23 13.14
N VAL A 546 -19.26 -13.57 14.26
CA VAL A 546 -19.98 -14.83 14.39
C VAL A 546 -21.20 -14.86 13.48
N LEU A 547 -21.93 -13.75 13.32
CA LEU A 547 -23.07 -13.64 12.40
C LEU A 547 -22.63 -13.80 10.94
N GLU A 548 -21.58 -13.12 10.53
CA GLU A 548 -21.00 -13.25 9.19
C GLU A 548 -20.54 -14.69 8.91
N ALA A 549 -19.87 -15.31 9.88
CA ALA A 549 -19.40 -16.70 9.75
C ALA A 549 -20.57 -17.69 9.62
N ARG A 550 -21.65 -17.51 10.40
CA ARG A 550 -22.88 -18.33 10.31
C ARG A 550 -23.56 -18.17 8.97
N PHE A 551 -23.71 -16.92 8.50
CA PHE A 551 -24.27 -16.64 7.20
C PHE A 551 -23.46 -17.29 6.08
N THR A 552 -22.14 -17.10 6.08
CA THR A 552 -21.23 -17.70 5.11
C THR A 552 -21.33 -19.22 5.11
N ALA A 553 -21.35 -19.84 6.29
CA ALA A 553 -21.51 -21.30 6.43
C ALA A 553 -22.86 -21.77 5.86
N HIS A 554 -23.95 -21.01 6.09
CA HIS A 554 -25.27 -21.31 5.53
C HIS A 554 -25.25 -21.24 3.99
N ARG A 555 -24.68 -20.19 3.41
CA ARG A 555 -24.53 -20.04 1.95
C ARG A 555 -23.69 -21.16 1.34
N ILE A 556 -22.56 -21.52 1.97
CA ILE A 556 -21.75 -22.66 1.53
C ILE A 556 -22.58 -23.94 1.53
N LYS A 557 -23.32 -24.21 2.61
CA LYS A 557 -24.19 -25.38 2.70
C LYS A 557 -25.29 -25.38 1.62
N GLU A 558 -25.94 -24.26 1.38
CA GLU A 558 -26.95 -24.10 0.31
C GLU A 558 -26.34 -24.43 -1.05
N ILE A 559 -25.16 -23.92 -1.36
CA ILE A 559 -24.42 -24.21 -2.59
C ILE A 559 -24.11 -25.70 -2.70
N LEU A 560 -23.66 -26.33 -1.61
CA LEU A 560 -23.35 -27.77 -1.56
C LEU A 560 -24.58 -28.64 -1.73
N ASP A 561 -25.71 -28.32 -1.04
CA ASP A 561 -26.96 -29.06 -1.09
C ASP A 561 -27.62 -29.00 -2.48
N LYS A 562 -27.43 -27.91 -3.19
CA LYS A 562 -27.88 -27.73 -4.58
C LYS A 562 -27.03 -28.48 -5.61
N ARG A 563 -25.98 -29.23 -5.18
CA ARG A 563 -25.08 -30.06 -6.01
C ARG A 563 -24.43 -29.32 -7.19
N ILE A 564 -23.98 -28.11 -6.98
CA ILE A 564 -23.30 -27.29 -8.00
C ILE A 564 -21.90 -27.84 -8.38
N TYR A 565 -21.45 -28.91 -7.73
CA TYR A 565 -20.11 -29.51 -7.86
C TYR A 565 -19.85 -30.28 -9.18
N GLY A 566 -20.80 -30.40 -10.08
CA GLY A 566 -20.69 -31.36 -11.21
C GLY A 566 -19.68 -31.02 -12.32
N ILE A 567 -19.11 -29.81 -12.36
CA ILE A 567 -18.38 -29.35 -13.56
C ILE A 567 -16.84 -29.50 -13.47
N TRP A 568 -16.27 -29.67 -12.28
CA TRP A 568 -14.80 -29.63 -12.10
C TRP A 568 -14.07 -30.96 -12.10
N GLN A 569 -14.77 -32.11 -12.07
CA GLN A 569 -14.12 -33.42 -12.00
C GLN A 569 -13.81 -34.07 -13.36
N GLU A 570 -14.33 -33.59 -14.47
CA GLU A 570 -14.15 -34.25 -15.79
C GLU A 570 -13.01 -33.71 -16.67
N LYS A 571 -12.25 -32.70 -16.24
CA LYS A 571 -11.08 -32.20 -16.99
C LYS A 571 -9.81 -32.16 -16.14
N ARG A 572 -9.43 -33.30 -15.56
CA ARG A 572 -8.07 -33.66 -15.24
C ARG A 572 -7.73 -34.92 -16.05
N LEU A 573 -7.41 -34.71 -17.30
CA LEU A 573 -6.65 -35.61 -18.16
C LEU A 573 -5.71 -34.76 -19.00
#